data_48e884c6ff69b8d3f51973a0546cf2f4
#
_entry.id   48e884c6ff69b8d3f51973a0546cf2f4
#
_cell.length_a   1.000
_cell.length_b   1.000
_cell.length_c   1.000
_cell.angle_alpha   90.00
_cell.angle_beta   90.00
_cell.angle_gamma   90.00
#
_symmetry.space_group_name_H-M   'P 1'
#
loop_
_entity.id
_entity.type
_entity.pdbx_description
1 polymer ?
#
loop_
_entity_poly.entity_id
_entity_poly.type
_entity_poly.pdbx_seq_one_letter_code
_entity_poly.pdbx_strand_id
1 'polypeptide(L)'
;VIQKQKKLARETEIPSLEVYRLQPNSMQVGFINNLQKIYEAGENRALLISATGTGKTYASAFAMRELGFQRVLFLVHRNQIAKQAMKSYRKVFGGQVVMGLVTGKHQKYDADFVFATIQTLSKDEILEKYGKTAFDAIVIDEAHHSAANSYKKVMDYFQPKLWLGMTATPDKRDDNLDGRNIYEIFNHQIAYEIRLQDAMEEDLLCPFHYFGITDLEVIADAGKSKQDKIENFQYLTSDERALNVMKQAEFFGYSGERVKGLIFCSRIDEARILSEKFNSKGWRTLVLSGNDSEETRVEAIERLAGDEREDALDYIISVDIFSEGVDVPEINQVIMLRPTESPIVFIQQLGRGLRKAEEKEYVVVLDFIGNYRNNFMIPIALSGDLSYNKDNIRRYVTEGGRVIPGASTIHFDEVSRKRIFQAIDNANFSDIKLIRENYTNLKNKLGHIPVLGDFDKYGEMDVLRIFDNNSLGSYYKFLVKYEKEYTIRLSEAEEKVIEFVSKKLASGKRIHELEMLKRLLKYQHGIMAQLKKSLHENYNCSMDDDCAENVVNMMTNEFPTSAAKKTYSQCVFLEKEGSDYSMSQSFGEMLQNEDFYNILEELI
;
A
#
# COMPACT_ATOMS: atom_id res chain seq x y z
N VAL A 1 28.27 -6.48 16.53
CA VAL A 1 28.66 -6.67 17.94
C VAL A 1 27.80 -7.76 18.58
N ILE A 2 26.46 -7.69 18.51
CA ILE A 2 25.52 -8.67 19.10
C ILE A 2 25.67 -10.07 18.49
N GLN A 3 25.82 -10.19 17.15
CA GLN A 3 26.06 -11.48 16.49
C GLN A 3 27.40 -12.11 16.90
N LYS A 4 28.45 -11.30 17.04
CA LYS A 4 29.75 -11.74 17.48
C LYS A 4 29.73 -12.24 18.93
N GLN A 5 28.96 -11.58 19.80
CA GLN A 5 28.76 -11.99 21.19
C GLN A 5 27.91 -13.26 21.30
N LYS A 6 26.85 -13.42 20.47
CA LYS A 6 26.06 -14.66 20.40
C LYS A 6 26.88 -15.86 19.92
N LYS A 7 27.79 -15.66 18.95
CA LYS A 7 28.69 -16.69 18.48
C LYS A 7 29.69 -17.09 19.57
N LEU A 8 30.26 -16.10 20.26
CA LEU A 8 31.18 -16.33 21.37
C LEU A 8 30.52 -17.06 22.55
N ALA A 9 29.26 -16.73 22.89
CA ALA A 9 28.49 -17.40 23.93
C ALA A 9 28.14 -18.85 23.58
N ARG A 10 27.94 -19.18 22.30
CA ARG A 10 27.75 -20.56 21.83
C ARG A 10 29.06 -21.38 21.88
N GLU A 11 30.18 -20.74 21.56
CA GLU A 11 31.49 -21.40 21.53
C GLU A 11 32.09 -21.61 22.94
N THR A 12 31.65 -20.86 23.95
CA THR A 12 32.24 -20.91 25.29
C THR A 12 31.43 -21.68 26.34
N GLU A 13 30.22 -22.21 25.97
CA GLU A 13 29.29 -22.91 26.89
C GLU A 13 29.04 -22.19 28.24
N ILE A 14 29.37 -20.91 28.35
CA ILE A 14 29.09 -20.10 29.54
C ILE A 14 27.61 -19.69 29.47
N PRO A 15 26.76 -20.11 30.43
CA PRO A 15 25.42 -19.59 30.52
C PRO A 15 25.51 -18.08 30.74
N SER A 16 25.21 -17.26 29.71
CA SER A 16 25.11 -15.83 29.93
C SER A 16 23.91 -15.59 30.83
N LEU A 17 24.16 -15.09 32.02
CA LEU A 17 23.15 -14.68 33.00
C LEU A 17 22.32 -13.49 32.53
N GLU A 18 22.67 -12.85 31.42
CA GLU A 18 21.84 -11.86 30.72
C GLU A 18 20.88 -12.56 29.79
N VAL A 19 19.64 -12.71 30.25
CA VAL A 19 18.50 -12.97 29.36
C VAL A 19 18.38 -11.78 28.42
N TYR A 20 18.91 -11.90 27.21
CA TYR A 20 18.72 -10.90 26.17
C TYR A 20 17.22 -10.76 25.90
N ARG A 21 16.58 -9.79 26.53
CA ARG A 21 15.19 -9.45 26.22
C ARG A 21 15.14 -8.93 24.79
N LEU A 22 14.30 -9.55 23.99
CA LEU A 22 14.04 -9.07 22.64
C LEU A 22 13.58 -7.60 22.72
N GLN A 23 14.26 -6.71 21.99
CA GLN A 23 13.95 -5.28 21.97
C GLN A 23 13.10 -4.94 20.74
N PRO A 24 12.12 -4.05 20.88
CA PRO A 24 11.35 -3.56 19.74
C PRO A 24 12.24 -2.72 18.80
N ASN A 25 11.96 -2.80 17.48
CA ASN A 25 12.59 -1.93 16.48
C ASN A 25 11.93 -0.53 16.45
N SER A 26 12.44 0.39 15.58
CA SER A 26 11.93 1.76 15.45
C SER A 26 10.42 1.84 15.19
N MET A 27 9.93 1.08 14.20
CA MET A 27 8.52 0.99 13.86
C MET A 27 7.67 0.50 15.04
N GLN A 28 8.14 -0.55 15.73
CA GLN A 28 7.42 -1.12 16.86
C GLN A 28 7.34 -0.15 18.04
N VAL A 29 8.40 0.62 18.30
CA VAL A 29 8.39 1.69 19.31
C VAL A 29 7.40 2.79 18.94
N GLY A 30 7.43 3.28 17.69
CA GLY A 30 6.49 4.29 17.19
C GLY A 30 5.03 3.83 17.30
N PHE A 31 4.77 2.59 16.90
CA PHE A 31 3.46 1.96 17.01
C PHE A 31 2.98 1.88 18.48
N ILE A 32 3.81 1.37 19.39
CA ILE A 32 3.46 1.22 20.81
C ILE A 32 3.10 2.57 21.42
N ASN A 33 3.93 3.59 21.19
CA ASN A 33 3.71 4.94 21.72
C ASN A 33 2.39 5.56 21.22
N ASN A 34 2.05 5.38 19.95
CA ASN A 34 0.81 5.89 19.39
C ASN A 34 -0.41 5.08 19.87
N LEU A 35 -0.30 3.75 19.96
CA LEU A 35 -1.35 2.90 20.48
C LEU A 35 -1.67 3.25 21.94
N GLN A 36 -0.64 3.54 22.74
CA GLN A 36 -0.83 3.99 24.12
C GLN A 36 -1.60 5.30 24.19
N LYS A 37 -1.26 6.29 23.36
CA LYS A 37 -2.00 7.57 23.29
C LYS A 37 -3.47 7.37 22.91
N ILE A 38 -3.76 6.51 21.92
CA ILE A 38 -5.13 6.18 21.50
C ILE A 38 -5.89 5.55 22.67
N TYR A 39 -5.28 4.59 23.35
CA TYR A 39 -5.88 3.91 24.51
C TYR A 39 -6.10 4.86 25.70
N GLU A 40 -5.15 5.73 26.02
CA GLU A 40 -5.26 6.75 27.07
C GLU A 40 -6.32 7.82 26.75
N ALA A 41 -6.58 8.09 25.47
CA ALA A 41 -7.67 8.96 25.02
C ALA A 41 -9.07 8.32 25.19
N GLY A 42 -9.15 7.04 25.64
CA GLY A 42 -10.41 6.34 25.85
C GLY A 42 -10.91 5.56 24.63
N GLU A 43 -10.16 5.53 23.54
CA GLU A 43 -10.49 4.73 22.37
C GLU A 43 -10.21 3.25 22.62
N ASN A 44 -11.15 2.41 22.20
CA ASN A 44 -11.07 0.97 22.40
C ASN A 44 -10.78 0.17 21.12
N ARG A 45 -10.47 0.85 20.02
CA ARG A 45 -10.15 0.24 18.72
C ARG A 45 -8.96 0.93 18.09
N ALA A 46 -8.07 0.16 17.49
CA ALA A 46 -6.93 0.69 16.77
C ALA A 46 -6.48 -0.24 15.64
N LEU A 47 -5.85 0.33 14.61
CA LEU A 47 -5.36 -0.37 13.42
C LEU A 47 -3.86 -0.16 13.25
N LEU A 48 -3.12 -1.25 13.05
CA LEU A 48 -1.73 -1.24 12.59
C LEU A 48 -1.69 -1.63 11.11
N ILE A 49 -1.30 -0.69 10.26
CA ILE A 49 -1.06 -0.92 8.84
C ILE A 49 0.45 -1.06 8.65
N SER A 50 0.92 -2.23 8.24
CA SER A 50 2.35 -2.46 8.15
C SER A 50 2.70 -3.48 7.07
N ALA A 51 3.70 -3.17 6.26
CA ALA A 51 4.17 -4.03 5.19
C ALA A 51 4.48 -5.46 5.68
N THR A 52 4.39 -6.42 4.77
CA THR A 52 4.74 -7.81 5.09
C THR A 52 6.23 -7.91 5.43
N GLY A 53 6.58 -8.61 6.51
CA GLY A 53 7.98 -8.81 6.90
C GLY A 53 8.50 -7.84 7.97
N THR A 54 7.81 -6.76 8.30
CA THR A 54 8.22 -5.74 9.28
C THR A 54 8.12 -6.17 10.75
N GLY A 55 7.48 -7.32 11.02
CA GLY A 55 7.34 -7.86 12.38
C GLY A 55 6.06 -7.44 13.12
N LYS A 56 4.91 -7.31 12.42
CA LYS A 56 3.59 -7.00 13.00
C LYS A 56 3.24 -7.83 14.25
N THR A 57 3.46 -9.14 14.19
CA THR A 57 3.17 -10.06 15.31
C THR A 57 4.01 -9.74 16.56
N TYR A 58 5.27 -9.37 16.36
CA TYR A 58 6.13 -8.91 17.47
C TYR A 58 5.68 -7.54 17.99
N ALA A 59 5.29 -6.63 17.09
CA ALA A 59 4.74 -5.32 17.46
C ALA A 59 3.53 -5.47 18.39
N SER A 60 2.57 -6.34 18.02
CA SER A 60 1.42 -6.60 18.89
C SER A 60 1.82 -7.24 20.22
N ALA A 61 2.77 -8.19 20.24
CA ALA A 61 3.23 -8.80 21.47
C ALA A 61 3.88 -7.78 22.42
N PHE A 62 4.74 -6.91 21.90
CA PHE A 62 5.32 -5.83 22.69
C PHE A 62 4.26 -4.85 23.20
N ALA A 63 3.29 -4.47 22.36
CA ALA A 63 2.20 -3.58 22.76
C ALA A 63 1.37 -4.18 23.90
N MET A 64 1.01 -5.46 23.83
CA MET A 64 0.27 -6.14 24.91
C MET A 64 1.07 -6.18 26.21
N ARG A 65 2.39 -6.33 26.13
CA ARG A 65 3.29 -6.29 27.30
C ARG A 65 3.36 -4.90 27.91
N GLU A 66 3.60 -3.86 27.09
CA GLU A 66 3.76 -2.48 27.59
C GLU A 66 2.46 -1.90 28.15
N LEU A 67 1.30 -2.26 27.56
CA LEU A 67 -0.01 -1.89 28.07
C LEU A 67 -0.48 -2.73 29.28
N GLY A 68 0.28 -3.76 29.66
CA GLY A 68 0.05 -4.55 30.86
C GLY A 68 -1.19 -5.46 30.81
N PHE A 69 -1.66 -5.83 29.61
CA PHE A 69 -2.80 -6.71 29.45
C PHE A 69 -2.50 -8.13 29.90
N GLN A 70 -3.39 -8.69 30.73
CA GLN A 70 -3.21 -10.01 31.36
C GLN A 70 -3.91 -11.12 30.57
N ARG A 71 -5.00 -10.81 29.85
CA ARG A 71 -5.76 -11.77 29.08
C ARG A 71 -5.92 -11.27 27.65
N VAL A 72 -5.31 -11.99 26.69
CA VAL A 72 -5.27 -11.60 25.28
C VAL A 72 -5.79 -12.72 24.39
N LEU A 73 -6.67 -12.36 23.47
CA LEU A 73 -7.10 -13.24 22.38
C LEU A 73 -6.45 -12.79 21.07
N PHE A 74 -5.77 -13.72 20.40
CA PHE A 74 -5.16 -13.49 19.09
C PHE A 74 -5.92 -14.30 18.03
N LEU A 75 -6.59 -13.60 17.11
CA LEU A 75 -7.44 -14.17 16.08
C LEU A 75 -6.76 -14.21 14.72
N VAL A 76 -6.83 -15.36 14.08
CA VAL A 76 -6.31 -15.60 12.73
C VAL A 76 -7.27 -16.46 11.93
N HIS A 77 -7.07 -16.52 10.62
CA HIS A 77 -7.88 -17.40 9.77
C HIS A 77 -7.28 -18.80 9.56
N ARG A 78 -5.99 -19.02 9.88
CA ARG A 78 -5.31 -20.33 9.70
C ARG A 78 -4.61 -20.79 10.98
N ASN A 79 -4.67 -22.10 11.24
CA ASN A 79 -4.06 -22.73 12.41
C ASN A 79 -2.53 -22.54 12.47
N GLN A 80 -1.85 -22.62 11.34
CA GLN A 80 -0.41 -22.41 11.26
C GLN A 80 0.00 -21.01 11.73
N ILE A 81 -0.76 -19.98 11.34
CA ILE A 81 -0.50 -18.60 11.77
C ILE A 81 -0.70 -18.47 13.28
N ALA A 82 -1.74 -19.14 13.85
CA ALA A 82 -1.94 -19.16 15.31
C ALA A 82 -0.73 -19.73 16.05
N LYS A 83 -0.19 -20.86 15.56
CA LYS A 83 1.03 -21.49 16.14
C LYS A 83 2.26 -20.58 16.03
N GLN A 84 2.46 -19.93 14.90
CA GLN A 84 3.57 -19.01 14.67
C GLN A 84 3.46 -17.77 15.56
N ALA A 85 2.25 -17.18 15.64
CA ALA A 85 2.00 -16.05 16.53
C ALA A 85 2.27 -16.42 18.00
N MET A 86 1.79 -17.56 18.46
CA MET A 86 2.09 -18.06 19.81
C MET A 86 3.60 -18.23 20.05
N LYS A 87 4.35 -18.74 19.06
CA LYS A 87 5.82 -18.85 19.15
C LYS A 87 6.49 -17.48 19.25
N SER A 88 6.02 -16.49 18.51
CA SER A 88 6.52 -15.11 18.57
C SER A 88 6.23 -14.46 19.92
N TYR A 89 5.03 -14.60 20.44
CA TYR A 89 4.64 -14.11 21.76
C TYR A 89 5.48 -14.76 22.89
N ARG A 90 5.75 -16.07 22.80
CA ARG A 90 6.64 -16.76 23.77
C ARG A 90 8.03 -16.16 23.80
N LYS A 91 8.57 -15.70 22.67
CA LYS A 91 9.88 -15.03 22.64
C LYS A 91 9.87 -13.67 23.35
N VAL A 92 8.73 -12.96 23.35
CA VAL A 92 8.59 -11.65 24.00
C VAL A 92 8.29 -11.78 25.49
N PHE A 93 7.43 -12.73 25.89
CA PHE A 93 6.96 -12.91 27.27
C PHE A 93 7.77 -13.94 28.06
N GLY A 94 8.55 -14.78 27.40
CA GLY A 94 9.23 -15.89 28.07
C GLY A 94 8.25 -16.90 28.65
N GLY A 95 8.47 -17.38 29.88
CA GLY A 95 7.59 -18.30 30.58
C GLY A 95 6.58 -17.63 31.52
N GLN A 96 6.44 -16.31 31.49
CA GLN A 96 5.63 -15.53 32.43
C GLN A 96 4.11 -15.63 32.20
N VAL A 97 3.69 -16.09 31.01
CA VAL A 97 2.29 -16.13 30.58
C VAL A 97 1.93 -17.51 30.07
N VAL A 98 0.78 -18.04 30.52
CA VAL A 98 0.26 -19.31 30.01
C VAL A 98 -0.40 -19.08 28.67
N MET A 99 0.11 -19.75 27.62
CA MET A 99 -0.39 -19.64 26.26
C MET A 99 -1.07 -20.90 25.79
N GLY A 100 -2.18 -20.75 25.05
CA GLY A 100 -2.98 -21.86 24.55
C GLY A 100 -3.49 -21.65 23.13
N LEU A 101 -3.74 -22.77 22.43
CA LEU A 101 -4.34 -22.81 21.11
C LEU A 101 -5.80 -23.24 21.19
N VAL A 102 -6.68 -22.53 20.48
CA VAL A 102 -8.08 -22.89 20.26
C VAL A 102 -8.34 -22.96 18.76
N THR A 103 -8.16 -24.15 18.22
CA THR A 103 -8.27 -24.47 16.79
C THR A 103 -9.01 -25.80 16.63
N GLY A 104 -9.33 -26.22 15.42
CA GLY A 104 -10.05 -27.50 15.19
C GLY A 104 -9.42 -28.73 15.86
N LYS A 105 -8.09 -28.73 16.06
CA LYS A 105 -7.32 -29.84 16.66
C LYS A 105 -6.88 -29.57 18.12
N HIS A 106 -6.91 -28.34 18.58
CA HIS A 106 -6.38 -27.91 19.89
C HIS A 106 -7.43 -27.11 20.64
N GLN A 107 -7.66 -27.39 21.93
CA GLN A 107 -8.75 -26.81 22.72
C GLN A 107 -8.30 -26.44 24.15
N LYS A 108 -7.25 -25.61 24.26
CA LYS A 108 -6.78 -25.11 25.56
C LYS A 108 -7.45 -23.77 25.88
N TYR A 109 -8.58 -23.81 26.59
CA TYR A 109 -9.43 -22.66 26.87
C TYR A 109 -8.95 -21.80 28.07
N ASP A 110 -8.23 -22.38 29.03
CA ASP A 110 -7.86 -21.75 30.33
C ASP A 110 -6.56 -20.94 30.27
N ALA A 111 -6.02 -20.69 29.08
CA ALA A 111 -4.79 -19.93 28.94
C ALA A 111 -5.03 -18.41 29.14
N ASP A 112 -4.03 -17.70 29.63
CA ASP A 112 -4.04 -16.24 29.71
C ASP A 112 -4.05 -15.62 28.32
N PHE A 113 -3.19 -16.13 27.43
CA PHE A 113 -3.16 -15.73 26.03
C PHE A 113 -3.63 -16.88 25.15
N VAL A 114 -4.74 -16.64 24.48
CA VAL A 114 -5.41 -17.61 23.61
C VAL A 114 -5.16 -17.25 22.14
N PHE A 115 -4.63 -18.20 21.37
CA PHE A 115 -4.42 -18.06 19.93
C PHE A 115 -5.46 -18.93 19.23
N ALA A 116 -6.39 -18.30 18.52
CA ALA A 116 -7.55 -18.99 17.97
C ALA A 116 -7.72 -18.76 16.47
N THR A 117 -8.28 -19.79 15.80
CA THR A 117 -8.80 -19.57 14.44
C THR A 117 -10.23 -19.06 14.50
N ILE A 118 -10.54 -18.08 13.65
CA ILE A 118 -11.86 -17.48 13.59
C ILE A 118 -12.97 -18.50 13.32
N GLN A 119 -12.71 -19.49 12.45
CA GLN A 119 -13.64 -20.56 12.11
C GLN A 119 -13.97 -21.46 13.32
N THR A 120 -13.04 -21.60 14.25
CA THR A 120 -13.29 -22.35 15.49
C THR A 120 -13.98 -21.50 16.51
N LEU A 121 -13.47 -20.28 16.76
CA LEU A 121 -13.99 -19.41 17.81
C LEU A 121 -15.41 -18.91 17.53
N SER A 122 -15.79 -18.69 16.26
CA SER A 122 -17.12 -18.20 15.89
C SER A 122 -18.27 -19.22 16.07
N LYS A 123 -17.95 -20.45 16.48
CA LYS A 123 -18.97 -21.45 16.85
C LYS A 123 -19.56 -21.09 18.22
N ASP A 124 -20.89 -21.15 18.36
CA ASP A 124 -21.59 -20.78 19.59
C ASP A 124 -21.08 -21.56 20.80
N GLU A 125 -20.89 -22.88 20.64
CA GLU A 125 -20.38 -23.78 21.68
C GLU A 125 -19.01 -23.38 22.24
N ILE A 126 -18.20 -22.70 21.42
CA ILE A 126 -16.85 -22.27 21.80
C ILE A 126 -16.89 -20.84 22.35
N LEU A 127 -17.67 -19.96 21.72
CA LEU A 127 -17.86 -18.57 22.15
C LEU A 127 -18.41 -18.51 23.58
N GLU A 128 -19.44 -19.33 23.88
CA GLU A 128 -20.10 -19.40 25.19
C GLU A 128 -19.21 -19.91 26.33
N LYS A 129 -18.06 -20.54 26.02
CA LYS A 129 -17.05 -20.90 27.02
C LYS A 129 -16.34 -19.70 27.64
N TYR A 130 -16.43 -18.55 26.99
CA TYR A 130 -15.84 -17.31 27.47
C TYR A 130 -16.89 -16.29 27.84
N GLY A 131 -16.70 -15.58 28.94
CA GLY A 131 -17.50 -14.40 29.26
C GLY A 131 -17.25 -13.27 28.26
N LYS A 132 -18.21 -12.38 28.08
CA LYS A 132 -18.08 -11.24 27.15
C LYS A 132 -16.84 -10.36 27.42
N THR A 133 -16.44 -10.26 28.67
CA THR A 133 -15.26 -9.47 29.14
C THR A 133 -14.07 -10.35 29.50
N ALA A 134 -14.00 -11.58 28.96
CA ALA A 134 -12.95 -12.54 29.30
C ALA A 134 -11.54 -12.11 28.89
N PHE A 135 -11.42 -11.21 27.93
CA PHE A 135 -10.15 -10.72 27.40
C PHE A 135 -10.01 -9.22 27.60
N ASP A 136 -8.81 -8.78 28.03
CA ASP A 136 -8.45 -7.35 28.09
C ASP A 136 -8.27 -6.79 26.69
N ALA A 137 -7.58 -7.55 25.81
CA ALA A 137 -7.36 -7.16 24.43
C ALA A 137 -7.63 -8.30 23.46
N ILE A 138 -8.12 -7.95 22.27
CA ILE A 138 -8.30 -8.87 21.16
C ILE A 138 -7.55 -8.34 19.95
N VAL A 139 -6.62 -9.15 19.45
CA VAL A 139 -5.77 -8.84 18.28
C VAL A 139 -6.29 -9.64 17.09
N ILE A 140 -6.56 -8.97 15.98
CA ILE A 140 -6.99 -9.58 14.72
C ILE A 140 -5.86 -9.42 13.70
N ASP A 141 -5.25 -10.54 13.30
CA ASP A 141 -4.28 -10.54 12.20
C ASP A 141 -4.99 -10.69 10.85
N GLU A 142 -4.44 -10.09 9.81
CA GLU A 142 -5.06 -9.90 8.50
C GLU A 142 -6.47 -9.30 8.62
N ALA A 143 -6.54 -8.19 9.36
CA ALA A 143 -7.78 -7.54 9.76
C ALA A 143 -8.66 -7.07 8.57
N HIS A 144 -8.14 -7.03 7.34
CA HIS A 144 -8.95 -6.79 6.13
C HIS A 144 -10.04 -7.85 5.91
N HIS A 145 -9.95 -9.02 6.57
CA HIS A 145 -11.02 -10.01 6.61
C HIS A 145 -12.06 -9.76 7.71
N SER A 146 -11.89 -8.77 8.59
CA SER A 146 -12.77 -8.53 9.74
C SER A 146 -14.22 -8.16 9.37
N ALA A 147 -14.44 -7.77 8.12
CA ALA A 147 -15.78 -7.56 7.57
C ALA A 147 -16.61 -8.85 7.35
N ALA A 148 -15.98 -10.03 7.37
CA ALA A 148 -16.69 -11.30 7.21
C ALA A 148 -17.60 -11.60 8.42
N ASN A 149 -18.73 -12.27 8.17
CA ASN A 149 -19.74 -12.56 9.17
C ASN A 149 -19.20 -13.26 10.43
N SER A 150 -18.20 -14.15 10.29
CA SER A 150 -17.57 -14.83 11.42
C SER A 150 -16.83 -13.88 12.36
N TYR A 151 -16.10 -12.89 11.81
CA TYR A 151 -15.43 -11.87 12.60
C TYR A 151 -16.45 -10.94 13.28
N LYS A 152 -17.46 -10.50 12.51
CA LYS A 152 -18.52 -9.64 13.02
C LYS A 152 -19.22 -10.30 14.22
N LYS A 153 -19.57 -11.59 14.12
CA LYS A 153 -20.15 -12.36 15.22
C LYS A 153 -19.29 -12.34 16.48
N VAL A 154 -17.96 -12.51 16.33
CA VAL A 154 -17.02 -12.49 17.45
C VAL A 154 -16.87 -11.08 18.02
N MET A 155 -16.83 -10.06 17.16
CA MET A 155 -16.74 -8.65 17.60
C MET A 155 -18.01 -8.17 18.32
N ASP A 156 -19.18 -8.65 17.92
CA ASP A 156 -20.46 -8.35 18.58
C ASP A 156 -20.60 -9.05 19.94
N TYR A 157 -19.93 -10.19 20.12
CA TYR A 157 -19.97 -10.94 21.36
C TYR A 157 -19.05 -10.38 22.44
N PHE A 158 -17.78 -10.14 22.13
CA PHE A 158 -16.79 -9.72 23.12
C PHE A 158 -16.75 -8.21 23.36
N GLN A 159 -16.40 -7.83 24.58
CA GLN A 159 -16.25 -6.45 25.03
C GLN A 159 -14.87 -6.25 25.67
N PRO A 160 -13.77 -6.33 24.92
CA PRO A 160 -12.45 -6.09 25.44
C PRO A 160 -12.22 -4.59 25.70
N LYS A 161 -11.17 -4.27 26.46
CA LYS A 161 -10.69 -2.88 26.62
C LYS A 161 -10.05 -2.35 25.32
N LEU A 162 -9.48 -3.26 24.49
CA LEU A 162 -8.85 -2.88 23.22
C LEU A 162 -9.08 -3.95 22.13
N TRP A 163 -9.56 -3.51 20.98
CA TRP A 163 -9.48 -4.23 19.70
C TRP A 163 -8.31 -3.70 18.90
N LEU A 164 -7.36 -4.56 18.54
CA LEU A 164 -6.24 -4.22 17.66
C LEU A 164 -6.33 -5.00 16.35
N GLY A 165 -6.57 -4.30 15.25
CA GLY A 165 -6.45 -4.86 13.91
C GLY A 165 -5.04 -4.70 13.36
N MET A 166 -4.54 -5.72 12.64
CA MET A 166 -3.27 -5.65 11.94
C MET A 166 -3.45 -6.10 10.49
N THR A 167 -2.93 -5.34 9.54
CA THR A 167 -2.95 -5.71 8.12
C THR A 167 -1.80 -5.07 7.34
N ALA A 168 -1.41 -5.68 6.24
CA ALA A 168 -0.53 -5.06 5.26
C ALA A 168 -1.32 -4.37 4.12
N THR A 169 -2.58 -4.72 3.94
CA THR A 169 -3.42 -4.34 2.80
C THR A 169 -4.82 -3.93 3.25
N PRO A 170 -4.95 -2.74 3.87
CA PRO A 170 -6.24 -2.28 4.40
C PRO A 170 -7.28 -2.04 3.31
N ASP A 171 -6.83 -1.73 2.09
CA ASP A 171 -7.68 -1.38 0.95
C ASP A 171 -8.16 -2.59 0.14
N LYS A 172 -7.72 -3.81 0.55
CA LYS A 172 -8.19 -5.05 -0.07
C LYS A 172 -9.62 -5.33 0.37
N ARG A 173 -10.55 -5.30 -0.58
CA ARG A 173 -11.96 -5.61 -0.35
C ARG A 173 -12.34 -6.86 -1.13
N ASP A 174 -13.00 -7.80 -0.46
CA ASP A 174 -13.57 -8.97 -1.11
C ASP A 174 -14.91 -8.63 -1.80
N ASP A 175 -15.56 -7.54 -1.37
CA ASP A 175 -16.76 -6.97 -1.96
C ASP A 175 -16.85 -5.45 -1.73
N ASN A 176 -17.58 -4.74 -2.58
CA ASN A 176 -17.81 -3.29 -2.48
C ASN A 176 -19.07 -2.95 -1.66
N LEU A 177 -19.43 -3.75 -0.65
CA LEU A 177 -20.62 -3.52 0.17
C LEU A 177 -20.34 -2.48 1.28
N ASP A 178 -21.27 -1.55 1.46
CA ASP A 178 -21.24 -0.57 2.54
C ASP A 178 -21.23 -1.26 3.91
N GLY A 179 -20.52 -0.67 4.90
CA GLY A 179 -20.38 -1.20 6.25
C GLY A 179 -19.36 -2.32 6.41
N ARG A 180 -18.48 -2.54 5.42
CA ARG A 180 -17.37 -3.51 5.47
C ARG A 180 -16.01 -2.86 5.32
N ASN A 181 -15.93 -1.59 5.69
CA ASN A 181 -14.70 -0.82 5.66
C ASN A 181 -13.89 -1.10 6.94
N ILE A 182 -12.66 -1.57 6.79
CA ILE A 182 -11.78 -1.86 7.93
C ILE A 182 -11.52 -0.60 8.78
N TYR A 183 -11.38 0.55 8.16
CA TYR A 183 -11.15 1.80 8.89
C TYR A 183 -12.35 2.15 9.78
N GLU A 184 -13.58 2.00 9.28
CA GLU A 184 -14.80 2.17 10.06
C GLU A 184 -14.90 1.14 11.21
N ILE A 185 -14.59 -0.14 10.94
CA ILE A 185 -14.58 -1.20 11.96
C ILE A 185 -13.65 -0.85 13.12
N PHE A 186 -12.55 -0.16 12.87
CA PHE A 186 -11.57 0.27 13.87
C PHE A 186 -11.63 1.77 14.20
N ASN A 187 -12.83 2.40 14.06
CA ASN A 187 -13.11 3.80 14.42
C ASN A 187 -12.15 4.82 13.78
N HIS A 188 -11.59 4.52 12.60
CA HIS A 188 -10.57 5.33 11.92
C HIS A 188 -9.31 5.61 12.75
N GLN A 189 -9.07 4.82 13.82
CA GLN A 189 -7.91 4.98 14.70
C GLN A 189 -6.70 4.21 14.14
N ILE A 190 -5.84 4.88 13.39
CA ILE A 190 -4.61 4.29 12.86
C ILE A 190 -3.48 4.57 13.87
N ALA A 191 -3.07 3.52 14.60
CA ALA A 191 -1.96 3.62 15.55
C ALA A 191 -0.61 3.80 14.83
N TYR A 192 -0.42 3.12 13.71
CA TYR A 192 0.78 3.29 12.88
C TYR A 192 0.54 2.79 11.45
N GLU A 193 1.15 3.47 10.49
CA GLU A 193 1.18 3.04 9.10
C GLU A 193 2.61 3.08 8.59
N ILE A 194 3.09 1.95 8.02
CA ILE A 194 4.37 1.85 7.33
C ILE A 194 4.21 0.99 6.08
N ARG A 195 4.44 1.58 4.93
CA ARG A 195 4.37 0.91 3.64
C ARG A 195 5.74 0.30 3.27
N LEU A 196 5.81 -0.36 2.11
CA LEU A 196 7.02 -1.08 1.69
C LEU A 196 8.24 -0.17 1.61
N GLN A 197 8.10 1.00 1.01
CA GLN A 197 9.18 1.96 0.79
C GLN A 197 9.74 2.47 2.11
N ASP A 198 8.85 2.93 3.02
CA ASP A 198 9.25 3.41 4.34
C ASP A 198 9.93 2.30 5.16
N ALA A 199 9.40 1.06 5.05
CA ALA A 199 9.98 -0.10 5.74
C ALA A 199 11.38 -0.46 5.21
N MET A 200 11.66 -0.17 3.95
CA MET A 200 12.99 -0.31 3.37
C MET A 200 13.93 0.82 3.79
N GLU A 201 13.44 2.07 3.85
CA GLU A 201 14.19 3.22 4.35
C GLU A 201 14.64 3.02 5.79
N GLU A 202 13.76 2.45 6.63
CA GLU A 202 14.05 2.13 8.02
C GLU A 202 14.86 0.83 8.20
N ASP A 203 15.37 0.23 7.12
CA ASP A 203 16.12 -1.04 7.15
C ASP A 203 15.39 -2.17 7.90
N LEU A 204 14.07 -2.24 7.82
CA LEU A 204 13.26 -3.29 8.44
C LEU A 204 13.18 -4.56 7.59
N LEU A 205 13.43 -4.43 6.29
CA LEU A 205 13.33 -5.50 5.30
C LEU A 205 14.70 -5.88 4.73
N CYS A 206 14.77 -7.08 4.17
CA CYS A 206 15.94 -7.54 3.42
C CYS A 206 16.00 -6.79 2.08
N PRO A 207 17.17 -6.29 1.66
CA PRO A 207 17.35 -5.72 0.33
C PRO A 207 16.97 -6.70 -0.77
N PHE A 208 16.56 -6.18 -1.92
CA PHE A 208 16.25 -7.00 -3.08
C PHE A 208 16.84 -6.47 -4.37
N HIS A 209 17.12 -7.38 -5.29
CA HIS A 209 17.52 -7.07 -6.65
C HIS A 209 16.43 -7.55 -7.59
N TYR A 210 15.69 -6.62 -8.20
CA TYR A 210 14.61 -6.91 -9.12
C TYR A 210 15.08 -6.84 -10.56
N PHE A 211 14.77 -7.89 -11.32
CA PHE A 211 15.08 -7.99 -12.73
C PHE A 211 13.80 -8.24 -13.53
N GLY A 212 13.35 -7.24 -14.27
CA GLY A 212 12.28 -7.38 -15.26
C GLY A 212 12.85 -7.99 -16.54
N ILE A 213 12.49 -9.22 -16.81
CA ILE A 213 13.01 -10.06 -17.90
C ILE A 213 11.92 -10.24 -18.94
N THR A 214 12.29 -10.14 -20.21
CA THR A 214 11.37 -10.40 -21.31
C THR A 214 10.88 -11.86 -21.29
N ASP A 215 9.57 -12.06 -21.16
CA ASP A 215 8.92 -13.36 -21.37
C ASP A 215 8.46 -13.53 -22.82
N LEU A 216 8.00 -14.72 -23.14
CA LEU A 216 7.41 -15.04 -24.44
C LEU A 216 6.24 -14.10 -24.78
N GLU A 217 6.01 -13.86 -26.05
CA GLU A 217 4.81 -13.14 -26.51
C GLU A 217 3.60 -14.03 -26.39
N VAL A 218 2.64 -13.63 -25.57
CA VAL A 218 1.31 -14.23 -25.53
C VAL A 218 0.36 -13.43 -26.40
N ILE A 219 -0.64 -14.07 -26.97
CA ILE A 219 -1.65 -13.39 -27.79
C ILE A 219 -2.44 -12.44 -26.88
N ALA A 220 -2.23 -11.13 -27.03
CA ALA A 220 -2.69 -10.11 -26.09
C ALA A 220 -4.23 -10.05 -25.90
N ASP A 221 -5.00 -10.52 -26.86
CA ASP A 221 -6.46 -10.62 -26.82
C ASP A 221 -6.99 -12.07 -26.59
N ALA A 222 -6.18 -12.92 -26.01
CA ALA A 222 -6.53 -14.31 -25.71
C ALA A 222 -7.67 -14.42 -24.70
N GLY A 223 -8.83 -14.22 -25.15
CA GLY A 223 -10.07 -14.33 -24.39
C GLY A 223 -11.25 -14.49 -25.30
N LYS A 224 -11.05 -14.19 -26.58
CA LYS A 224 -12.12 -14.18 -27.58
C LYS A 224 -12.34 -15.53 -28.25
N SER A 225 -11.31 -16.37 -28.38
CA SER A 225 -11.47 -17.71 -28.96
C SER A 225 -10.91 -18.82 -28.06
N LYS A 226 -11.44 -20.04 -28.22
CA LYS A 226 -10.94 -21.24 -27.55
C LYS A 226 -9.53 -21.61 -28.06
N GLN A 227 -9.24 -21.31 -29.31
CA GLN A 227 -7.96 -21.56 -29.96
C GLN A 227 -6.83 -20.71 -29.36
N ASP A 228 -7.05 -19.39 -29.20
CA ASP A 228 -6.06 -18.48 -28.60
C ASP A 228 -5.67 -18.89 -27.18
N LYS A 229 -6.66 -19.41 -26.40
CA LYS A 229 -6.39 -19.91 -25.04
C LYS A 229 -5.50 -21.16 -25.04
N ILE A 230 -5.69 -22.04 -26.01
CA ILE A 230 -4.88 -23.27 -26.16
C ILE A 230 -3.46 -22.91 -26.58
N GLU A 231 -3.30 -22.02 -27.56
CA GLU A 231 -1.99 -21.58 -28.04
C GLU A 231 -1.19 -20.87 -26.94
N ASN A 232 -1.81 -19.93 -26.21
CA ASN A 232 -1.16 -19.29 -25.07
C ASN A 232 -0.74 -20.28 -23.99
N PHE A 233 -1.57 -21.28 -23.70
CA PHE A 233 -1.23 -22.33 -22.72
C PHE A 233 -0.02 -23.16 -23.19
N GLN A 234 0.06 -23.48 -24.47
CA GLN A 234 1.21 -24.18 -25.04
C GLN A 234 2.51 -23.37 -24.93
N TYR A 235 2.45 -22.05 -25.15
CA TYR A 235 3.60 -21.16 -24.96
C TYR A 235 4.01 -21.09 -23.48
N LEU A 236 3.08 -20.89 -22.58
CA LEU A 236 3.33 -20.79 -21.14
C LEU A 236 3.93 -22.06 -20.54
N THR A 237 3.67 -23.20 -21.15
CA THR A 237 4.17 -24.50 -20.69
C THR A 237 5.26 -25.08 -21.60
N SER A 238 5.83 -24.32 -22.52
CA SER A 238 6.85 -24.78 -23.47
C SER A 238 8.17 -25.17 -22.78
N ASP A 239 8.94 -26.07 -23.42
CA ASP A 239 10.30 -26.41 -22.97
C ASP A 239 11.25 -25.23 -23.07
N GLU A 240 11.07 -24.39 -24.09
CA GLU A 240 11.87 -23.19 -24.31
C GLU A 240 11.70 -22.21 -23.14
N ARG A 241 10.46 -21.96 -22.70
CA ARG A 241 10.19 -21.10 -21.54
C ARG A 241 10.78 -21.68 -20.27
N ALA A 242 10.60 -23.00 -20.03
CA ALA A 242 11.15 -23.66 -18.85
C ALA A 242 12.69 -23.54 -18.81
N LEU A 243 13.38 -23.78 -19.93
CA LEU A 243 14.84 -23.62 -20.04
C LEU A 243 15.27 -22.15 -19.85
N ASN A 244 14.52 -21.19 -20.41
CA ASN A 244 14.83 -19.77 -20.22
C ASN A 244 14.71 -19.37 -18.76
N VAL A 245 13.64 -19.79 -18.06
CA VAL A 245 13.45 -19.52 -16.62
C VAL A 245 14.63 -20.07 -15.81
N MET A 246 15.03 -21.33 -16.05
CA MET A 246 16.17 -21.95 -15.36
C MET A 246 17.47 -21.20 -15.63
N LYS A 247 17.76 -20.87 -16.89
CA LYS A 247 18.96 -20.12 -17.29
C LYS A 247 19.03 -18.75 -16.63
N GLN A 248 17.91 -18.03 -16.58
CA GLN A 248 17.88 -16.70 -15.93
C GLN A 248 18.03 -16.83 -14.41
N ALA A 249 17.40 -17.82 -13.78
CA ALA A 249 17.53 -18.07 -12.35
C ALA A 249 18.99 -18.39 -11.94
N GLU A 250 19.69 -19.18 -12.75
CA GLU A 250 21.10 -19.50 -12.54
C GLU A 250 22.00 -18.29 -12.80
N PHE A 251 21.72 -17.51 -13.86
CA PHE A 251 22.52 -16.35 -14.24
C PHE A 251 22.49 -15.24 -13.19
N PHE A 252 21.30 -14.92 -12.66
CA PHE A 252 21.16 -13.88 -11.64
C PHE A 252 21.48 -14.38 -10.23
N GLY A 253 21.45 -15.68 -9.99
CA GLY A 253 21.84 -16.33 -8.76
C GLY A 253 20.94 -16.00 -7.57
N TYR A 254 21.49 -16.18 -6.37
CA TYR A 254 20.80 -16.00 -5.09
C TYR A 254 21.82 -15.70 -3.99
N SER A 255 21.35 -15.22 -2.85
CA SER A 255 22.15 -15.02 -1.64
C SER A 255 22.15 -16.29 -0.77
N GLY A 256 23.26 -16.61 -0.11
CA GLY A 256 23.41 -17.81 0.74
C GLY A 256 23.96 -19.03 0.01
N GLU A 257 23.99 -20.19 0.66
CA GLU A 257 24.67 -21.40 0.17
C GLU A 257 23.87 -22.17 -0.89
N ARG A 258 22.53 -22.15 -0.82
CA ARG A 258 21.65 -22.79 -1.79
C ARG A 258 20.41 -21.94 -2.08
N VAL A 259 19.78 -22.22 -3.23
CA VAL A 259 18.52 -21.58 -3.58
C VAL A 259 17.40 -22.10 -2.67
N LYS A 260 16.57 -21.16 -2.18
CA LYS A 260 15.31 -21.39 -1.47
C LYS A 260 14.30 -20.46 -2.11
N GLY A 261 13.64 -20.95 -3.17
CA GLY A 261 12.89 -20.12 -4.08
C GLY A 261 11.38 -20.31 -4.05
N LEU A 262 10.66 -19.25 -4.44
CA LEU A 262 9.23 -19.30 -4.77
C LEU A 262 9.03 -18.99 -6.25
N ILE A 263 8.16 -19.75 -6.91
CA ILE A 263 7.71 -19.48 -8.28
C ILE A 263 6.20 -19.25 -8.26
N PHE A 264 5.76 -18.11 -8.79
CA PHE A 264 4.34 -17.77 -8.89
C PHE A 264 3.83 -17.97 -10.31
N CYS A 265 2.84 -18.85 -10.48
CA CYS A 265 2.16 -19.11 -11.74
C CYS A 265 0.70 -18.64 -11.71
N SER A 266 0.10 -18.47 -12.89
CA SER A 266 -1.30 -18.07 -13.03
C SER A 266 -2.30 -19.22 -12.84
N ARG A 267 -1.89 -20.46 -13.13
CA ARG A 267 -2.77 -21.63 -13.21
C ARG A 267 -2.10 -22.87 -12.62
N ILE A 268 -2.92 -23.74 -12.03
CA ILE A 268 -2.44 -25.00 -11.41
C ILE A 268 -1.90 -25.96 -12.46
N ASP A 269 -2.56 -26.06 -13.62
CA ASP A 269 -2.13 -26.93 -14.74
C ASP A 269 -0.77 -26.45 -15.32
N GLU A 270 -0.58 -25.14 -15.49
CA GLU A 270 0.71 -24.53 -15.86
C GLU A 270 1.79 -24.90 -14.84
N ALA A 271 1.52 -24.68 -13.55
CA ALA A 271 2.45 -24.96 -12.47
C ALA A 271 2.91 -26.42 -12.44
N ARG A 272 1.98 -27.39 -12.65
CA ARG A 272 2.29 -28.82 -12.67
C ARG A 272 3.20 -29.20 -13.84
N ILE A 273 2.85 -28.75 -15.06
CA ILE A 273 3.66 -29.04 -16.26
C ILE A 273 5.06 -28.43 -16.12
N LEU A 274 5.17 -27.19 -15.66
CA LEU A 274 6.46 -26.55 -15.43
C LEU A 274 7.28 -27.27 -14.35
N SER A 275 6.64 -27.71 -13.26
CA SER A 275 7.30 -28.49 -12.21
C SER A 275 7.90 -29.80 -12.73
N GLU A 276 7.13 -30.56 -13.54
CA GLU A 276 7.61 -31.78 -14.17
C GLU A 276 8.83 -31.49 -15.06
N LYS A 277 8.78 -30.42 -15.84
CA LYS A 277 9.88 -30.04 -16.73
C LYS A 277 11.12 -29.58 -15.93
N PHE A 278 10.96 -28.80 -14.88
CA PHE A 278 12.05 -28.38 -14.00
C PHE A 278 12.69 -29.59 -13.31
N ASN A 279 11.88 -30.48 -12.77
CA ASN A 279 12.36 -31.70 -12.11
C ASN A 279 13.09 -32.65 -13.08
N SER A 280 12.61 -32.77 -14.32
CA SER A 280 13.29 -33.56 -15.34
C SER A 280 14.67 -33.01 -15.74
N LYS A 281 14.92 -31.74 -15.45
CA LYS A 281 16.17 -31.03 -15.77
C LYS A 281 17.06 -30.79 -14.54
N GLY A 282 16.73 -31.38 -13.40
CA GLY A 282 17.58 -31.42 -12.22
C GLY A 282 17.20 -30.46 -11.08
N TRP A 283 16.20 -29.59 -11.22
CA TRP A 283 15.66 -28.85 -10.09
C TRP A 283 14.78 -29.75 -9.22
N ARG A 284 14.63 -29.40 -7.95
CA ARG A 284 13.75 -30.10 -7.00
C ARG A 284 12.59 -29.17 -6.67
N THR A 285 11.47 -29.36 -7.38
CA THR A 285 10.31 -28.48 -7.25
C THR A 285 9.07 -29.22 -6.78
N LEU A 286 8.19 -28.53 -6.06
CA LEU A 286 6.89 -29.03 -5.62
C LEU A 286 5.83 -27.96 -5.90
N VAL A 287 4.67 -28.37 -6.43
CA VAL A 287 3.53 -27.47 -6.65
C VAL A 287 2.62 -27.50 -5.43
N LEU A 288 2.23 -26.32 -4.95
CA LEU A 288 1.21 -26.17 -3.93
C LEU A 288 0.04 -25.33 -4.44
N SER A 289 -1.17 -25.76 -4.11
CA SER A 289 -2.44 -25.14 -4.49
C SER A 289 -3.38 -24.92 -3.30
N GLY A 290 -4.50 -24.25 -3.51
CA GLY A 290 -5.53 -24.07 -2.50
C GLY A 290 -6.12 -25.37 -1.95
N ASN A 291 -6.05 -26.46 -2.72
CA ASN A 291 -6.62 -27.76 -2.37
C ASN A 291 -5.71 -28.64 -1.50
N ASP A 292 -4.43 -28.27 -1.34
CA ASP A 292 -3.49 -29.07 -0.55
C ASP A 292 -3.74 -28.93 0.95
N SER A 293 -3.52 -30.03 1.69
CA SER A 293 -3.70 -30.05 3.14
C SER A 293 -2.71 -29.12 3.87
N GLU A 294 -3.03 -28.75 5.11
CA GLU A 294 -2.11 -27.98 5.94
C GLU A 294 -0.81 -28.73 6.21
N GLU A 295 -0.90 -30.04 6.42
CA GLU A 295 0.24 -30.93 6.64
C GLU A 295 1.19 -30.93 5.43
N THR A 296 0.66 -31.07 4.22
CA THR A 296 1.45 -31.05 2.97
C THR A 296 2.18 -29.72 2.79
N ARG A 297 1.52 -28.60 3.14
CA ARG A 297 2.14 -27.26 3.04
C ARG A 297 3.27 -27.09 4.06
N VAL A 298 3.06 -27.54 5.30
CA VAL A 298 4.09 -27.48 6.36
C VAL A 298 5.30 -28.30 5.96
N GLU A 299 5.10 -29.52 5.49
CA GLU A 299 6.17 -30.40 5.04
C GLU A 299 6.96 -29.79 3.87
N ALA A 300 6.27 -29.23 2.88
CA ALA A 300 6.91 -28.57 1.75
C ALA A 300 7.78 -27.37 2.20
N ILE A 301 7.30 -26.58 3.17
CA ILE A 301 8.03 -25.44 3.75
C ILE A 301 9.27 -25.95 4.50
N GLU A 302 9.14 -26.99 5.31
CA GLU A 302 10.27 -27.57 6.04
C GLU A 302 11.33 -28.15 5.09
N ARG A 303 10.90 -28.75 3.96
CA ARG A 303 11.80 -29.24 2.91
C ARG A 303 12.51 -28.10 2.16
N LEU A 304 11.83 -26.95 1.97
CA LEU A 304 12.44 -25.76 1.36
C LEU A 304 13.43 -25.09 2.31
N ALA A 305 13.08 -24.94 3.59
CA ALA A 305 13.90 -24.24 4.59
C ALA A 305 15.10 -25.07 5.07
N GLY A 306 14.95 -26.40 5.19
CA GLY A 306 15.96 -27.28 5.76
C GLY A 306 17.17 -27.51 4.85
N ASP A 307 18.38 -27.29 5.37
CA ASP A 307 19.63 -27.41 4.59
C ASP A 307 20.21 -28.82 4.60
N GLU A 308 19.99 -29.60 5.67
CA GLU A 308 20.54 -30.94 5.86
C GLU A 308 19.63 -32.08 5.36
N ARG A 309 18.50 -31.77 4.69
CA ARG A 309 17.53 -32.78 4.25
C ARG A 309 17.90 -33.37 2.89
N GLU A 310 17.93 -34.69 2.77
CA GLU A 310 18.12 -35.38 1.49
C GLU A 310 17.02 -35.07 0.47
N ASP A 311 15.80 -34.79 0.95
CA ASP A 311 14.62 -34.44 0.15
C ASP A 311 14.36 -32.93 0.04
N ALA A 312 15.39 -32.10 0.31
CA ALA A 312 15.29 -30.63 0.25
C ALA A 312 14.78 -30.14 -1.11
N LEU A 313 13.91 -29.13 -1.09
CA LEU A 313 13.39 -28.48 -2.29
C LEU A 313 14.22 -27.24 -2.65
N ASP A 314 14.37 -27.00 -3.95
CA ASP A 314 14.95 -25.75 -4.46
C ASP A 314 13.87 -24.69 -4.62
N TYR A 315 12.67 -25.09 -5.10
CA TYR A 315 11.55 -24.18 -5.28
C TYR A 315 10.21 -24.79 -4.89
N ILE A 316 9.34 -23.94 -4.35
CA ILE A 316 7.90 -24.21 -4.30
C ILE A 316 7.22 -23.39 -5.38
N ILE A 317 6.42 -24.03 -6.23
CA ILE A 317 5.62 -23.39 -7.26
C ILE A 317 4.22 -23.18 -6.71
N SER A 318 3.71 -21.96 -6.75
CA SER A 318 2.45 -21.58 -6.12
C SER A 318 1.49 -20.91 -7.09
N VAL A 319 0.19 -21.20 -6.89
CA VAL A 319 -0.92 -20.51 -7.53
C VAL A 319 -1.84 -20.00 -6.42
N ASP A 320 -1.88 -18.69 -6.23
CA ASP A 320 -2.75 -17.92 -5.32
C ASP A 320 -2.68 -18.23 -3.80
N ILE A 321 -1.94 -19.25 -3.35
CA ILE A 321 -1.93 -19.65 -1.93
C ILE A 321 -0.83 -19.00 -1.08
N PHE A 322 0.24 -18.54 -1.69
CA PHE A 322 1.35 -17.88 -1.01
C PHE A 322 1.19 -16.34 -0.93
N SER A 323 0.06 -15.79 -1.37
CA SER A 323 -0.28 -14.40 -1.11
C SER A 323 -0.53 -14.12 0.38
N GLU A 324 -0.93 -15.16 1.17
CA GLU A 324 -1.21 -15.02 2.61
C GLU A 324 -0.73 -16.25 3.41
N GLY A 325 -0.15 -16.01 4.59
CA GLY A 325 0.03 -17.04 5.63
C GLY A 325 1.22 -17.99 5.53
N VAL A 326 2.15 -17.81 4.61
CA VAL A 326 3.41 -18.57 4.58
C VAL A 326 4.56 -17.72 5.09
N ASP A 327 5.29 -18.25 6.04
CA ASP A 327 6.45 -17.63 6.68
C ASP A 327 7.70 -18.47 6.46
N VAL A 328 8.47 -18.13 5.44
CA VAL A 328 9.79 -18.69 5.16
C VAL A 328 10.78 -17.54 5.00
N PRO A 329 11.39 -17.06 6.10
CA PRO A 329 12.34 -15.94 6.05
C PRO A 329 13.55 -16.22 5.15
N GLU A 330 13.90 -17.47 4.97
CA GLU A 330 15.07 -17.94 4.22
C GLU A 330 14.92 -17.82 2.70
N ILE A 331 13.74 -17.48 2.17
CA ILE A 331 13.53 -17.29 0.73
C ILE A 331 14.52 -16.25 0.19
N ASN A 332 15.35 -16.66 -0.77
CA ASN A 332 16.41 -15.85 -1.36
C ASN A 332 16.24 -15.62 -2.88
N GLN A 333 15.28 -16.31 -3.51
CA GLN A 333 14.90 -16.05 -4.89
C GLN A 333 13.38 -16.13 -5.09
N VAL A 334 12.81 -15.19 -5.85
CA VAL A 334 11.39 -15.14 -6.20
C VAL A 334 11.27 -15.03 -7.72
N ILE A 335 10.52 -15.92 -8.34
CA ILE A 335 10.28 -15.96 -9.79
C ILE A 335 8.79 -15.71 -10.05
N MET A 336 8.47 -14.67 -10.81
CA MET A 336 7.11 -14.31 -11.18
C MET A 336 6.86 -14.69 -12.64
N LEU A 337 6.05 -15.72 -12.87
CA LEU A 337 5.63 -16.19 -14.19
C LEU A 337 4.18 -15.81 -14.52
N ARG A 338 3.61 -14.90 -13.76
CA ARG A 338 2.23 -14.43 -13.92
C ARG A 338 2.18 -12.91 -14.16
N PRO A 339 1.18 -12.41 -14.93
CA PRO A 339 1.01 -10.98 -15.10
C PRO A 339 0.68 -10.31 -13.75
N THR A 340 1.21 -9.12 -13.55
CA THR A 340 0.84 -8.27 -12.42
C THR A 340 -0.54 -7.65 -12.68
N GLU A 341 -1.55 -8.14 -11.98
CA GLU A 341 -2.93 -7.64 -12.09
C GLU A 341 -3.22 -6.51 -11.09
N SER A 342 -2.49 -6.50 -9.98
CA SER A 342 -2.66 -5.54 -8.89
C SER A 342 -1.32 -5.25 -8.21
N PRO A 343 -1.00 -3.96 -7.95
CA PRO A 343 0.18 -3.58 -7.15
C PRO A 343 0.17 -4.25 -5.78
N ILE A 344 -0.99 -4.39 -5.15
CA ILE A 344 -1.16 -5.01 -3.83
C ILE A 344 -0.70 -6.48 -3.84
N VAL A 345 -1.18 -7.26 -4.82
CA VAL A 345 -0.80 -8.68 -4.95
C VAL A 345 0.69 -8.82 -5.25
N PHE A 346 1.23 -7.96 -6.11
CA PHE A 346 2.66 -7.92 -6.41
C PHE A 346 3.49 -7.70 -5.15
N ILE A 347 3.17 -6.67 -4.36
CA ILE A 347 3.87 -6.36 -3.11
C ILE A 347 3.73 -7.48 -2.08
N GLN A 348 2.57 -8.13 -1.99
CA GLN A 348 2.39 -9.29 -1.11
C GLN A 348 3.28 -10.47 -1.49
N GLN A 349 3.42 -10.75 -2.79
CA GLN A 349 4.29 -11.81 -3.31
C GLN A 349 5.76 -11.48 -3.10
N LEU A 350 6.17 -10.26 -3.45
CA LEU A 350 7.51 -9.74 -3.21
C LEU A 350 7.87 -9.79 -1.71
N GLY A 351 6.97 -9.33 -0.86
CA GLY A 351 7.17 -9.25 0.59
C GLY A 351 7.44 -10.60 1.28
N ARG A 352 7.10 -11.72 0.63
CA ARG A 352 7.46 -13.06 1.16
C ARG A 352 8.95 -13.30 1.18
N GLY A 353 9.68 -12.77 0.21
CA GLY A 353 11.13 -12.83 0.16
C GLY A 353 11.83 -11.75 0.98
N LEU A 354 11.14 -10.67 1.40
CA LEU A 354 11.81 -9.52 2.00
C LEU A 354 12.08 -9.64 3.52
N ARG A 355 11.82 -10.77 4.14
CA ARG A 355 12.17 -10.97 5.56
C ARG A 355 13.67 -11.15 5.72
N LYS A 356 14.22 -10.56 6.77
CA LYS A 356 15.63 -10.79 7.14
C LYS A 356 15.83 -12.18 7.72
N ALA A 357 16.86 -12.88 7.26
CA ALA A 357 17.30 -14.17 7.80
C ALA A 357 18.82 -14.16 7.98
N GLU A 358 19.36 -15.09 8.80
CA GLU A 358 20.74 -15.04 9.28
C GLU A 358 21.78 -15.16 8.16
N GLU A 359 21.51 -15.95 7.12
CA GLU A 359 22.45 -16.21 6.00
C GLU A 359 22.02 -15.53 4.69
N LYS A 360 21.04 -14.65 4.76
CA LYS A 360 20.47 -13.97 3.60
C LYS A 360 20.82 -12.48 3.60
N GLU A 361 21.64 -12.06 2.66
CA GLU A 361 22.03 -10.67 2.47
C GLU A 361 21.02 -9.89 1.60
N TYR A 362 20.47 -10.55 0.58
CA TYR A 362 19.49 -9.98 -0.36
C TYR A 362 18.59 -11.05 -0.96
N VAL A 363 17.56 -10.61 -1.64
CA VAL A 363 16.64 -11.45 -2.42
C VAL A 363 16.75 -11.10 -3.89
N VAL A 364 16.84 -12.09 -4.75
CA VAL A 364 16.73 -11.91 -6.21
C VAL A 364 15.29 -12.12 -6.65
N VAL A 365 14.74 -11.15 -7.35
CA VAL A 365 13.38 -11.18 -7.89
C VAL A 365 13.45 -11.16 -9.42
N LEU A 366 12.98 -12.22 -10.04
CA LEU A 366 12.93 -12.37 -11.50
C LEU A 366 11.47 -12.29 -11.94
N ASP A 367 11.12 -11.22 -12.65
CA ASP A 367 9.77 -11.01 -13.15
C ASP A 367 9.74 -11.15 -14.67
N PHE A 368 9.07 -12.18 -15.15
CA PHE A 368 8.97 -12.51 -16.57
C PHE A 368 7.84 -11.71 -17.22
N ILE A 369 8.19 -10.59 -17.83
CA ILE A 369 7.27 -9.58 -18.35
C ILE A 369 6.84 -9.93 -19.79
N GLY A 370 5.62 -10.44 -19.93
CA GLY A 370 4.94 -10.61 -21.21
C GLY A 370 4.44 -9.28 -21.80
N ASN A 371 3.67 -9.35 -22.88
CA ASN A 371 3.03 -8.21 -23.54
C ASN A 371 1.67 -7.83 -22.92
N TYR A 372 1.58 -7.78 -21.59
CA TYR A 372 0.35 -7.49 -20.88
C TYR A 372 0.04 -5.99 -20.82
N ARG A 373 -1.25 -5.64 -20.87
CA ARG A 373 -1.73 -4.23 -20.83
C ARG A 373 -1.43 -3.54 -19.49
N ASN A 374 -1.34 -4.31 -18.41
CA ASN A 374 -1.18 -3.80 -17.05
C ASN A 374 0.28 -3.73 -16.58
N ASN A 375 1.26 -3.88 -17.47
CA ASN A 375 2.68 -3.82 -17.11
C ASN A 375 3.10 -2.49 -16.44
N PHE A 376 2.34 -1.41 -16.64
CA PHE A 376 2.54 -0.13 -15.95
C PHE A 376 2.32 -0.23 -14.42
N MET A 377 1.62 -1.26 -13.94
CA MET A 377 1.41 -1.47 -12.50
C MET A 377 2.69 -1.90 -11.77
N ILE A 378 3.64 -2.52 -12.47
CA ILE A 378 4.92 -2.96 -11.89
C ILE A 378 5.72 -1.77 -11.33
N PRO A 379 6.07 -0.74 -12.15
CA PRO A 379 6.78 0.41 -11.62
C PRO A 379 5.99 1.19 -10.55
N ILE A 380 4.66 1.26 -10.64
CA ILE A 380 3.82 1.87 -9.59
C ILE A 380 3.97 1.11 -8.27
N ALA A 381 3.88 -0.22 -8.30
CA ALA A 381 4.03 -1.07 -7.12
C ALA A 381 5.42 -0.94 -6.48
N LEU A 382 6.47 -0.90 -7.30
CA LEU A 382 7.85 -0.81 -6.84
C LEU A 382 8.23 0.58 -6.35
N SER A 383 7.73 1.66 -6.98
CA SER A 383 8.01 3.03 -6.58
C SER A 383 7.17 3.52 -5.40
N GLY A 384 5.98 2.94 -5.23
CA GLY A 384 4.97 3.51 -4.33
C GLY A 384 4.38 4.84 -4.82
N ASP A 385 4.74 5.29 -6.03
CA ASP A 385 4.20 6.52 -6.63
C ASP A 385 2.79 6.28 -7.18
N LEU A 386 1.81 6.66 -6.39
CA LEU A 386 0.39 6.56 -6.71
C LEU A 386 -0.17 7.81 -7.39
N SER A 387 0.71 8.76 -7.75
CA SER A 387 0.32 9.94 -8.54
C SER A 387 -0.24 9.58 -9.92
N TYR A 388 0.07 8.39 -10.42
CA TYR A 388 -0.22 7.95 -11.78
C TYR A 388 0.29 8.94 -12.86
N ASN A 389 1.36 9.68 -12.56
CA ASN A 389 2.00 10.56 -13.51
C ASN A 389 2.85 9.75 -14.48
N LYS A 390 2.47 9.77 -15.78
CA LYS A 390 3.17 9.00 -16.81
C LYS A 390 4.67 9.31 -16.89
N ASP A 391 5.06 10.56 -16.68
CA ASP A 391 6.45 10.99 -16.74
C ASP A 391 7.25 10.54 -15.51
N ASN A 392 6.64 10.56 -14.32
CA ASN A 392 7.23 10.00 -13.10
C ASN A 392 7.45 8.49 -13.26
N ILE A 393 6.43 7.77 -13.73
CA ILE A 393 6.51 6.32 -13.95
C ILE A 393 7.59 5.99 -14.98
N ARG A 394 7.68 6.74 -16.10
CA ARG A 394 8.72 6.56 -17.12
C ARG A 394 10.11 6.84 -16.57
N ARG A 395 10.25 7.94 -15.81
CA ARG A 395 11.51 8.30 -15.14
C ARG A 395 11.96 7.19 -14.21
N TYR A 396 11.07 6.66 -13.39
CA TYR A 396 11.35 5.55 -12.48
C TYR A 396 11.88 4.31 -13.24
N VAL A 397 11.21 3.91 -14.33
CA VAL A 397 11.65 2.78 -15.19
C VAL A 397 13.00 3.04 -15.84
N THR A 398 13.32 4.31 -16.15
CA THR A 398 14.58 4.70 -16.79
C THR A 398 15.75 4.77 -15.82
N GLU A 399 15.52 5.37 -14.65
CA GLU A 399 16.56 5.60 -13.63
C GLU A 399 16.82 4.36 -12.77
N GLY A 400 15.86 3.41 -12.75
CA GLY A 400 15.98 2.14 -12.03
C GLY A 400 16.27 2.32 -10.55
N GLY A 401 17.16 1.50 -10.01
CA GLY A 401 17.48 1.43 -8.58
C GLY A 401 18.09 2.67 -7.92
N ARG A 402 18.26 3.80 -8.64
CA ARG A 402 18.70 5.07 -8.01
C ARG A 402 17.62 5.72 -7.15
N VAL A 403 16.38 5.26 -7.26
CA VAL A 403 15.20 5.84 -6.60
C VAL A 403 14.70 5.00 -5.44
N ILE A 404 15.26 3.79 -5.25
CA ILE A 404 14.84 2.90 -4.16
C ILE A 404 15.74 3.09 -2.95
N PRO A 405 15.15 3.19 -1.73
CA PRO A 405 15.91 3.24 -0.49
C PRO A 405 16.76 2.00 -0.25
N GLY A 406 17.91 2.18 0.38
CA GLY A 406 18.79 1.10 0.82
C GLY A 406 19.65 0.50 -0.30
N ALA A 407 20.05 -0.77 -0.14
CA ALA A 407 20.91 -1.50 -1.08
C ALA A 407 20.13 -2.23 -2.21
N SER A 408 18.85 -1.95 -2.37
CA SER A 408 17.99 -2.58 -3.37
C SER A 408 18.22 -1.98 -4.76
N THR A 409 18.02 -2.80 -5.81
CA THR A 409 18.15 -2.35 -7.20
C THR A 409 17.01 -2.84 -8.06
N ILE A 410 16.65 -2.06 -9.08
CA ILE A 410 15.67 -2.46 -10.11
C ILE A 410 16.32 -2.34 -11.47
N HIS A 411 16.17 -3.39 -12.26
CA HIS A 411 16.67 -3.44 -13.63
C HIS A 411 15.60 -4.03 -14.56
N PHE A 412 15.35 -3.37 -15.68
CA PHE A 412 14.52 -3.88 -16.76
C PHE A 412 15.36 -4.10 -18.00
N ASP A 413 15.24 -5.23 -18.65
CA ASP A 413 15.82 -5.41 -19.97
C ASP A 413 15.16 -4.46 -21.02
N GLU A 414 15.81 -4.29 -22.16
CA GLU A 414 15.36 -3.30 -23.16
C GLU A 414 13.95 -3.56 -23.69
N VAL A 415 13.58 -4.82 -23.87
CA VAL A 415 12.26 -5.21 -24.41
C VAL A 415 11.19 -5.05 -23.33
N SER A 416 11.44 -5.48 -22.11
CA SER A 416 10.53 -5.28 -20.97
C SER A 416 10.26 -3.81 -20.73
N ARG A 417 11.28 -2.97 -20.77
CA ARG A 417 11.16 -1.51 -20.66
C ARG A 417 10.26 -0.93 -21.77
N LYS A 418 10.46 -1.37 -23.01
CA LYS A 418 9.59 -0.95 -24.13
C LYS A 418 8.13 -1.39 -23.93
N ARG A 419 7.90 -2.63 -23.45
CA ARG A 419 6.56 -3.13 -23.12
C ARG A 419 5.89 -2.32 -22.01
N ILE A 420 6.63 -1.97 -20.98
CA ILE A 420 6.12 -1.11 -19.89
C ILE A 420 5.78 0.29 -20.43
N PHE A 421 6.64 0.90 -21.26
CA PHE A 421 6.35 2.20 -21.87
C PHE A 421 5.10 2.17 -22.75
N GLN A 422 4.95 1.15 -23.59
CA GLN A 422 3.73 0.95 -24.38
C GLN A 422 2.48 0.82 -23.50
N ALA A 423 2.59 0.10 -22.39
CA ALA A 423 1.49 -0.03 -21.43
C ALA A 423 1.15 1.32 -20.77
N ILE A 424 2.15 2.15 -20.39
CA ILE A 424 1.97 3.50 -19.85
C ILE A 424 1.30 4.41 -20.88
N ASP A 425 1.72 4.35 -22.16
CA ASP A 425 1.16 5.18 -23.23
C ASP A 425 -0.31 4.88 -23.46
N ASN A 426 -0.67 3.60 -23.45
CA ASN A 426 -2.03 3.12 -23.66
C ASN A 426 -2.91 3.23 -22.41
N ALA A 427 -2.35 3.42 -21.22
CA ALA A 427 -3.11 3.55 -19.99
C ALA A 427 -3.84 4.90 -19.92
N ASN A 428 -5.09 4.86 -19.49
CA ASN A 428 -5.88 6.06 -19.23
C ASN A 428 -5.97 6.32 -17.72
N PHE A 429 -5.02 7.08 -17.18
CA PHE A 429 -4.97 7.41 -15.76
C PHE A 429 -5.93 8.53 -15.33
N SER A 430 -6.56 9.24 -16.28
CA SER A 430 -7.63 10.18 -16.00
C SER A 430 -9.02 9.53 -16.02
N ASP A 431 -9.10 8.21 -15.93
CA ASP A 431 -10.37 7.50 -15.84
C ASP A 431 -11.10 7.87 -14.55
N ILE A 432 -12.35 8.30 -14.70
CA ILE A 432 -13.26 8.64 -13.60
C ILE A 432 -13.41 7.48 -12.62
N LYS A 433 -13.36 6.24 -13.11
CA LYS A 433 -13.42 5.05 -12.25
C LYS A 433 -12.24 5.01 -11.27
N LEU A 434 -11.02 5.24 -11.74
CA LEU A 434 -9.82 5.27 -10.93
C LEU A 434 -9.86 6.43 -9.92
N ILE A 435 -10.27 7.63 -10.37
CA ILE A 435 -10.43 8.79 -9.48
C ILE A 435 -11.44 8.49 -8.36
N ARG A 436 -12.59 7.91 -8.70
CA ARG A 436 -13.61 7.55 -7.71
C ARG A 436 -13.14 6.49 -6.73
N GLU A 437 -12.38 5.50 -7.18
CA GLU A 437 -11.82 4.44 -6.34
C GLU A 437 -10.85 5.03 -5.32
N ASN A 438 -9.90 5.85 -5.76
CA ASN A 438 -8.93 6.52 -4.86
C ASN A 438 -9.63 7.47 -3.87
N TYR A 439 -10.58 8.28 -4.34
CA TYR A 439 -11.40 9.12 -3.46
C TYR A 439 -12.13 8.30 -2.40
N THR A 440 -12.78 7.21 -2.82
CA THR A 440 -13.53 6.34 -1.89
C THR A 440 -12.61 5.72 -0.84
N ASN A 441 -11.42 5.27 -1.25
CA ASN A 441 -10.42 4.73 -0.33
C ASN A 441 -9.98 5.79 0.69
N LEU A 442 -9.69 7.01 0.23
CA LEU A 442 -9.31 8.11 1.12
C LEU A 442 -10.45 8.50 2.08
N LYS A 443 -11.69 8.67 1.57
CA LYS A 443 -12.87 8.94 2.41
C LYS A 443 -13.06 7.85 3.47
N ASN A 444 -12.93 6.59 3.09
CA ASN A 444 -13.05 5.47 4.02
C ASN A 444 -11.96 5.47 5.10
N LYS A 445 -10.72 5.83 4.72
CA LYS A 445 -9.59 5.95 5.65
C LYS A 445 -9.82 7.04 6.69
N LEU A 446 -10.34 8.19 6.26
CA LEU A 446 -10.54 9.38 7.11
C LEU A 446 -11.88 9.37 7.88
N GLY A 447 -12.92 8.73 7.35
CA GLY A 447 -14.26 8.72 7.93
C GLY A 447 -15.09 9.98 7.65
N HIS A 448 -14.60 10.89 6.83
CA HIS A 448 -15.28 12.12 6.38
C HIS A 448 -14.97 12.43 4.92
N ILE A 449 -15.68 13.37 4.31
CA ILE A 449 -15.35 13.88 2.98
C ILE A 449 -13.95 14.50 3.04
N PRO A 450 -12.98 14.00 2.26
CA PRO A 450 -11.61 14.54 2.26
C PRO A 450 -11.57 16.02 1.88
N VAL A 451 -10.75 16.80 2.54
CA VAL A 451 -10.34 18.13 2.10
C VAL A 451 -9.13 18.03 1.18
N LEU A 452 -8.81 19.08 0.41
CA LEU A 452 -7.72 19.03 -0.58
C LEU A 452 -6.37 18.63 0.04
N GLY A 453 -6.06 19.15 1.22
CA GLY A 453 -4.84 18.81 1.96
C GLY A 453 -4.76 17.35 2.41
N ASP A 454 -5.88 16.65 2.51
CA ASP A 454 -5.92 15.23 2.86
C ASP A 454 -5.39 14.35 1.71
N PHE A 455 -5.58 14.78 0.46
CA PHE A 455 -5.02 14.06 -0.70
C PHE A 455 -3.50 14.07 -0.69
N ASP A 456 -2.89 15.18 -0.29
CA ASP A 456 -1.44 15.30 -0.20
C ASP A 456 -0.87 14.53 1.01
N LYS A 457 -1.56 14.60 2.14
CA LYS A 457 -1.07 14.04 3.41
C LYS A 457 -1.37 12.55 3.57
N TYR A 458 -2.51 12.07 3.11
CA TYR A 458 -3.02 10.71 3.38
C TYR A 458 -3.48 9.98 2.13
N GLY A 459 -3.58 10.67 1.00
CA GLY A 459 -4.08 10.12 -0.26
C GLY A 459 -3.03 9.31 -1.01
N GLU A 460 -3.53 8.55 -1.94
CA GLU A 460 -2.73 7.74 -2.86
C GLU A 460 -2.77 8.32 -4.29
N MET A 461 -3.48 9.44 -4.49
CA MET A 461 -3.67 10.08 -5.78
C MET A 461 -3.46 11.59 -5.65
N ASP A 462 -2.71 12.17 -6.59
CA ASP A 462 -2.60 13.61 -6.73
C ASP A 462 -3.98 14.20 -7.14
N VAL A 463 -4.48 15.17 -6.37
CA VAL A 463 -5.76 15.85 -6.61
C VAL A 463 -5.81 16.55 -7.96
N LEU A 464 -4.67 16.92 -8.55
CA LEU A 464 -4.57 17.50 -9.90
C LEU A 464 -5.19 16.59 -10.96
N ARG A 465 -5.28 15.27 -10.73
CA ARG A 465 -6.00 14.34 -11.61
C ARG A 465 -7.48 14.66 -11.75
N ILE A 466 -8.10 15.16 -10.69
CA ILE A 466 -9.49 15.62 -10.71
C ILE A 466 -9.58 16.91 -11.52
N PHE A 467 -8.64 17.84 -11.34
CA PHE A 467 -8.61 19.13 -12.05
C PHE A 467 -8.37 18.95 -13.54
N ASP A 468 -7.46 18.08 -13.93
CA ASP A 468 -7.10 17.80 -15.33
C ASP A 468 -8.17 16.98 -16.08
N ASN A 469 -9.09 16.33 -15.35
CA ASN A 469 -10.15 15.55 -16.00
C ASN A 469 -11.14 16.47 -16.74
N ASN A 470 -11.31 16.24 -18.04
CA ASN A 470 -12.12 17.09 -18.92
C ASN A 470 -13.59 17.22 -18.50
N SER A 471 -14.15 16.22 -17.83
CA SER A 471 -15.56 16.23 -17.39
C SER A 471 -15.76 16.76 -15.98
N LEU A 472 -14.69 16.92 -15.20
CA LEU A 472 -14.71 17.38 -13.82
C LEU A 472 -14.21 18.82 -13.71
N GLY A 473 -12.93 19.04 -13.84
CA GLY A 473 -12.30 20.35 -13.85
C GLY A 473 -12.10 20.99 -12.48
N SER A 474 -12.72 20.47 -11.43
CA SER A 474 -12.54 20.88 -10.05
C SER A 474 -12.96 19.78 -9.08
N TYR A 475 -12.45 19.83 -7.85
CA TYR A 475 -12.87 18.93 -6.79
C TYR A 475 -14.31 19.18 -6.36
N TYR A 476 -14.74 20.45 -6.29
CA TYR A 476 -16.14 20.81 -6.07
C TYR A 476 -17.08 20.07 -7.03
N LYS A 477 -16.82 20.14 -8.34
CA LYS A 477 -17.66 19.47 -9.36
C LYS A 477 -17.64 17.95 -9.24
N PHE A 478 -16.51 17.37 -8.82
CA PHE A 478 -16.42 15.95 -8.48
C PHE A 478 -17.36 15.61 -7.32
N LEU A 479 -17.31 16.38 -6.22
CA LEU A 479 -18.17 16.17 -5.03
C LEU A 479 -19.64 16.29 -5.37
N VAL A 480 -20.05 17.35 -6.07
CA VAL A 480 -21.46 17.55 -6.51
C VAL A 480 -21.97 16.37 -7.32
N LYS A 481 -21.10 15.75 -8.13
CA LYS A 481 -21.50 14.68 -9.05
C LYS A 481 -21.50 13.29 -8.42
N TYR A 482 -20.60 13.01 -7.51
CA TYR A 482 -20.34 11.64 -7.04
C TYR A 482 -20.51 11.47 -5.53
N GLU A 483 -20.49 12.54 -4.73
CA GLU A 483 -20.64 12.46 -3.29
C GLU A 483 -22.06 12.81 -2.87
N LYS A 484 -22.80 11.80 -2.39
CA LYS A 484 -24.22 11.97 -2.03
C LYS A 484 -24.45 12.83 -0.78
N GLU A 485 -23.47 12.84 0.12
CA GLU A 485 -23.52 13.60 1.36
C GLU A 485 -23.15 15.08 1.17
N TYR A 486 -22.63 15.44 -0.01
CA TYR A 486 -22.23 16.80 -0.32
C TYR A 486 -23.40 17.63 -0.83
N THR A 487 -23.85 18.59 -0.03
CA THR A 487 -25.09 19.36 -0.27
C THR A 487 -24.83 20.78 -0.78
N ILE A 488 -23.60 21.30 -0.72
CA ILE A 488 -23.26 22.64 -1.15
C ILE A 488 -23.52 22.78 -2.66
N ARG A 489 -24.14 23.90 -3.05
CA ARG A 489 -24.43 24.23 -4.46
C ARG A 489 -24.06 25.70 -4.72
N LEU A 490 -23.12 25.90 -5.62
CA LEU A 490 -22.67 27.21 -6.08
C LEU A 490 -23.47 27.68 -7.29
N SER A 491 -23.45 28.97 -7.57
CA SER A 491 -23.94 29.55 -8.81
C SER A 491 -23.03 29.16 -9.99
N GLU A 492 -23.54 29.28 -11.21
CA GLU A 492 -22.76 28.98 -12.42
C GLU A 492 -21.48 29.84 -12.52
N ALA A 493 -21.53 31.09 -12.06
CA ALA A 493 -20.40 32.00 -12.06
C ALA A 493 -19.33 31.53 -11.05
N GLU A 494 -19.73 31.19 -9.83
CA GLU A 494 -18.85 30.68 -8.79
C GLU A 494 -18.22 29.34 -9.19
N GLU A 495 -19.00 28.42 -9.78
CA GLU A 495 -18.47 27.15 -10.32
C GLU A 495 -17.38 27.40 -11.38
N LYS A 496 -17.59 28.41 -12.25
CA LYS A 496 -16.60 28.77 -13.28
C LYS A 496 -15.32 29.33 -12.68
N VAL A 497 -15.42 30.11 -11.63
CA VAL A 497 -14.25 30.60 -10.90
C VAL A 497 -13.48 29.45 -10.25
N ILE A 498 -14.17 28.53 -9.56
CA ILE A 498 -13.52 27.35 -8.97
C ILE A 498 -12.88 26.45 -10.06
N GLU A 499 -13.54 26.24 -11.18
CA GLU A 499 -12.97 25.50 -12.33
C GLU A 499 -11.71 26.19 -12.89
N PHE A 500 -11.75 27.52 -13.03
CA PHE A 500 -10.62 28.30 -13.52
C PHE A 500 -9.42 28.21 -12.57
N VAL A 501 -9.63 28.44 -11.28
CA VAL A 501 -8.57 28.38 -10.28
C VAL A 501 -7.96 26.97 -10.23
N SER A 502 -8.79 25.92 -10.23
CA SER A 502 -8.32 24.53 -10.24
C SER A 502 -7.49 24.20 -11.49
N LYS A 503 -8.01 24.48 -12.68
CA LYS A 503 -7.38 24.07 -13.96
C LYS A 503 -6.23 24.96 -14.41
N LYS A 504 -6.27 26.25 -14.10
CA LYS A 504 -5.35 27.23 -14.68
C LYS A 504 -4.33 27.75 -13.70
N LEU A 505 -4.69 27.82 -12.42
CA LEU A 505 -3.83 28.39 -11.38
C LEU A 505 -3.22 27.32 -10.50
N ALA A 506 -4.00 26.42 -9.93
CA ALA A 506 -3.52 25.39 -9.02
C ALA A 506 -2.57 24.38 -9.69
N SER A 507 -2.80 24.03 -10.96
CA SER A 507 -1.87 23.21 -11.75
C SER A 507 -0.77 24.02 -12.43
N GLY A 508 -0.68 25.31 -12.17
CA GLY A 508 0.25 26.25 -12.79
C GLY A 508 1.70 26.01 -12.37
N LYS A 509 2.62 26.56 -13.19
CA LYS A 509 4.06 26.43 -12.98
C LYS A 509 4.64 27.51 -12.06
N ARG A 510 3.83 28.46 -11.61
CA ARG A 510 4.23 29.57 -10.76
C ARG A 510 3.14 29.90 -9.73
N ILE A 511 3.57 30.45 -8.61
CA ILE A 511 2.71 30.72 -7.45
C ILE A 511 2.02 32.09 -7.50
N HIS A 512 2.40 32.96 -8.43
CA HIS A 512 2.03 34.37 -8.43
C HIS A 512 0.54 34.63 -8.41
N GLU A 513 -0.22 33.93 -9.25
CA GLU A 513 -1.67 34.09 -9.35
C GLU A 513 -2.41 33.59 -8.11
N LEU A 514 -1.98 32.44 -7.55
CA LEU A 514 -2.55 31.93 -6.31
C LEU A 514 -2.25 32.85 -5.12
N GLU A 515 -1.01 33.35 -5.04
CA GLU A 515 -0.64 34.31 -4.00
C GLU A 515 -1.38 35.64 -4.17
N MET A 516 -1.67 36.04 -5.41
CA MET A 516 -2.53 37.21 -5.69
C MET A 516 -3.95 36.97 -5.15
N LEU A 517 -4.58 35.82 -5.43
CA LEU A 517 -5.88 35.49 -4.86
C LEU A 517 -5.87 35.47 -3.34
N LYS A 518 -4.84 34.90 -2.75
CA LYS A 518 -4.65 34.90 -1.29
C LYS A 518 -4.56 36.32 -0.68
N ARG A 519 -3.98 37.29 -1.41
CA ARG A 519 -3.99 38.70 -0.99
C ARG A 519 -5.36 39.31 -1.17
N LEU A 520 -6.08 39.00 -2.28
CA LEU A 520 -7.43 39.49 -2.51
C LEU A 520 -8.42 39.06 -1.42
N LEU A 521 -8.28 37.85 -0.86
CA LEU A 521 -9.13 37.39 0.25
C LEU A 521 -8.89 38.22 1.53
N LYS A 522 -7.75 38.91 1.66
CA LYS A 522 -7.36 39.68 2.87
C LYS A 522 -7.42 41.18 2.69
N TYR A 523 -7.20 41.69 1.48
CA TYR A 523 -7.02 43.11 1.19
C TYR A 523 -7.87 43.47 -0.03
N GLN A 524 -8.53 44.64 0.04
CA GLN A 524 -9.32 45.16 -1.07
C GLN A 524 -8.52 46.08 -2.00
N HIS A 525 -7.50 46.75 -1.48
CA HIS A 525 -6.67 47.75 -2.18
C HIS A 525 -5.17 47.50 -1.98
N GLY A 526 -4.35 48.06 -2.84
CA GLY A 526 -2.90 47.94 -2.76
C GLY A 526 -2.35 46.55 -2.97
N ILE A 527 -3.06 45.74 -3.76
CA ILE A 527 -2.85 44.30 -3.93
C ILE A 527 -1.47 44.00 -4.55
N MET A 528 -1.03 44.81 -5.54
CA MET A 528 0.26 44.60 -6.21
C MET A 528 1.44 44.77 -5.26
N ALA A 529 1.38 45.75 -4.36
CA ALA A 529 2.42 45.98 -3.34
C ALA A 529 2.46 44.82 -2.33
N GLN A 530 1.29 44.33 -1.89
CA GLN A 530 1.18 43.19 -0.99
C GLN A 530 1.68 41.88 -1.66
N LEU A 531 1.38 41.67 -2.95
CA LEU A 531 1.89 40.53 -3.71
C LEU A 531 3.42 40.56 -3.78
N LYS A 532 4.03 41.68 -4.25
CA LYS A 532 5.48 41.82 -4.35
C LYS A 532 6.18 41.56 -3.01
N LYS A 533 5.62 42.09 -1.93
CA LYS A 533 6.13 41.86 -0.57
C LYS A 533 6.06 40.37 -0.19
N SER A 534 4.91 39.74 -0.37
CA SER A 534 4.73 38.33 -0.01
C SER A 534 5.60 37.38 -0.83
N LEU A 535 5.72 37.60 -2.14
CA LEU A 535 6.60 36.80 -3.00
C LEU A 535 8.06 36.88 -2.54
N HIS A 536 8.51 38.05 -2.12
CA HIS A 536 9.87 38.23 -1.62
C HIS A 536 10.07 37.56 -0.25
N GLU A 537 9.17 37.83 0.71
CA GLU A 537 9.32 37.37 2.10
C GLU A 537 9.12 35.83 2.26
N ASN A 538 8.13 35.26 1.57
CA ASN A 538 7.74 33.85 1.77
C ASN A 538 8.39 32.89 0.78
N TYR A 539 8.75 33.38 -0.42
CA TYR A 539 9.19 32.50 -1.51
C TYR A 539 10.56 32.90 -2.09
N ASN A 540 11.18 33.98 -1.55
CA ASN A 540 12.43 34.56 -2.07
C ASN A 540 12.36 34.79 -3.59
N CYS A 541 11.21 35.23 -4.09
CA CYS A 541 10.90 35.42 -5.50
C CYS A 541 10.72 36.91 -5.80
N SER A 542 11.27 37.38 -6.91
CA SER A 542 11.06 38.74 -7.41
C SER A 542 10.12 38.74 -8.61
N MET A 543 9.32 39.76 -8.77
CA MET A 543 8.40 39.96 -9.88
C MET A 543 8.79 41.23 -10.64
N ASP A 544 9.26 41.03 -11.88
CA ASP A 544 9.52 42.14 -12.82
C ASP A 544 8.22 42.67 -13.46
N ASP A 545 8.32 43.71 -14.26
CA ASP A 545 7.15 44.35 -14.85
C ASP A 545 6.43 43.47 -15.87
N ASP A 546 7.14 42.65 -16.64
CA ASP A 546 6.56 41.71 -17.61
C ASP A 546 5.79 40.59 -16.89
N CYS A 547 6.35 40.09 -15.78
CA CYS A 547 5.68 39.12 -14.93
C CYS A 547 4.44 39.72 -14.29
N ALA A 548 4.53 40.97 -13.79
CA ALA A 548 3.40 41.69 -13.20
C ALA A 548 2.25 41.88 -14.22
N GLU A 549 2.57 42.28 -15.43
CA GLU A 549 1.59 42.41 -16.53
C GLU A 549 0.91 41.09 -16.85
N ASN A 550 1.66 40.00 -16.94
CA ASN A 550 1.10 38.66 -17.19
C ASN A 550 0.17 38.19 -16.07
N VAL A 551 0.52 38.45 -14.80
CA VAL A 551 -0.35 38.16 -13.65
C VAL A 551 -1.63 38.97 -13.72
N VAL A 552 -1.55 40.26 -13.99
CA VAL A 552 -2.71 41.14 -14.13
C VAL A 552 -3.61 40.66 -15.30
N ASN A 553 -3.03 40.39 -16.46
CA ASN A 553 -3.78 39.87 -17.63
C ASN A 553 -4.55 38.58 -17.31
N MET A 554 -3.94 37.67 -16.53
CA MET A 554 -4.60 36.46 -16.08
C MET A 554 -5.77 36.76 -15.12
N MET A 555 -5.62 37.74 -14.23
CA MET A 555 -6.59 38.07 -13.19
C MET A 555 -7.70 39.03 -13.67
N THR A 556 -7.53 39.66 -14.82
CA THR A 556 -8.52 40.56 -15.46
C THR A 556 -9.22 39.95 -16.66
N ASN A 557 -9.02 38.65 -16.93
CA ASN A 557 -9.53 37.94 -18.11
C ASN A 557 -8.97 38.46 -19.45
N GLU A 558 -7.79 39.08 -19.46
CA GLU A 558 -7.13 39.57 -20.67
C GLU A 558 -6.26 38.46 -21.32
N PHE A 559 -6.91 37.34 -21.68
CA PHE A 559 -6.23 36.19 -22.28
C PHE A 559 -5.83 36.44 -23.76
N PRO A 560 -4.73 35.80 -24.23
CA PRO A 560 -4.26 35.95 -25.60
C PRO A 560 -5.27 35.47 -26.66
N THR A 561 -6.19 34.55 -26.31
CA THR A 561 -7.16 33.97 -27.26
C THR A 561 -8.59 34.35 -26.93
N SER A 562 -9.36 34.69 -27.95
CA SER A 562 -10.78 35.01 -27.82
C SER A 562 -11.63 33.85 -27.28
N ALA A 563 -11.21 32.61 -27.53
CA ALA A 563 -11.87 31.43 -26.97
C ALA A 563 -11.71 31.34 -25.43
N ALA A 564 -10.51 31.60 -24.91
CA ALA A 564 -10.27 31.63 -23.47
C ALA A 564 -11.01 32.79 -22.77
N LYS A 565 -10.98 33.99 -23.35
CA LYS A 565 -11.76 35.14 -22.85
C LYS A 565 -13.25 34.82 -22.72
N LYS A 566 -13.83 34.16 -23.72
CA LYS A 566 -15.25 33.77 -23.70
C LYS A 566 -15.53 32.69 -22.65
N THR A 567 -14.68 31.70 -22.57
CA THR A 567 -14.86 30.55 -21.64
C THR A 567 -14.80 30.98 -20.17
N TYR A 568 -13.94 31.93 -19.84
CA TYR A 568 -13.70 32.40 -18.49
C TYR A 568 -14.11 33.87 -18.28
N SER A 569 -15.13 34.33 -19.01
CA SER A 569 -15.62 35.71 -18.95
C SER A 569 -16.06 36.16 -17.54
N GLN A 570 -16.44 35.23 -16.70
CA GLN A 570 -16.84 35.45 -15.30
C GLN A 570 -15.65 35.48 -14.33
N CYS A 571 -14.43 35.09 -14.77
CA CYS A 571 -13.25 35.04 -13.93
C CYS A 571 -12.46 36.36 -14.01
N VAL A 572 -13.07 37.44 -13.49
CA VAL A 572 -12.46 38.75 -13.37
C VAL A 572 -12.27 39.05 -11.90
N PHE A 573 -11.04 38.98 -11.42
CA PHE A 573 -10.68 39.12 -10.02
C PHE A 573 -10.24 40.56 -9.67
N LEU A 574 -9.63 41.24 -10.64
CA LEU A 574 -9.10 42.59 -10.51
C LEU A 574 -9.80 43.57 -11.43
N GLU A 575 -9.92 44.78 -11.00
CA GLU A 575 -10.27 45.93 -11.80
C GLU A 575 -9.28 47.07 -11.59
N LYS A 576 -9.12 47.93 -12.58
CA LYS A 576 -8.14 49.02 -12.56
C LYS A 576 -8.68 50.17 -11.75
N GLU A 577 -7.92 50.61 -10.74
CA GLU A 577 -8.22 51.73 -9.89
C GLU A 577 -7.09 52.80 -9.98
N GLY A 578 -7.27 53.79 -10.86
CA GLY A 578 -6.25 54.79 -11.12
C GLY A 578 -4.98 54.20 -11.73
N SER A 579 -3.87 54.25 -10.98
CA SER A 579 -2.58 53.64 -11.36
C SER A 579 -2.35 52.24 -10.75
N ASP A 580 -3.27 51.73 -9.93
CA ASP A 580 -3.18 50.45 -9.24
C ASP A 580 -4.38 49.55 -9.59
N TYR A 581 -4.48 48.39 -8.94
CA TYR A 581 -5.54 47.43 -9.08
C TYR A 581 -6.21 47.18 -7.73
N SER A 582 -7.54 47.04 -7.76
CA SER A 582 -8.37 46.64 -6.63
C SER A 582 -9.15 45.36 -6.95
N MET A 583 -9.80 44.79 -5.94
CA MET A 583 -10.72 43.67 -6.13
C MET A 583 -11.89 44.11 -7.02
N SER A 584 -12.23 43.31 -8.04
CA SER A 584 -13.40 43.59 -8.86
C SER A 584 -14.70 43.45 -8.07
N GLN A 585 -15.70 44.29 -8.40
CA GLN A 585 -17.00 44.26 -7.74
C GLN A 585 -17.64 42.89 -7.83
N SER A 586 -17.63 42.28 -9.02
CA SER A 586 -18.24 40.97 -9.24
C SER A 586 -17.62 39.87 -8.40
N PHE A 587 -16.31 39.86 -8.23
CA PHE A 587 -15.63 38.90 -7.37
C PHE A 587 -15.90 39.17 -5.89
N GLY A 588 -15.92 40.45 -5.47
CA GLY A 588 -16.30 40.83 -4.13
C GLY A 588 -17.72 40.42 -3.73
N GLU A 589 -18.68 40.46 -4.68
CA GLU A 589 -20.03 39.97 -4.46
C GLU A 589 -20.07 38.43 -4.31
N MET A 590 -19.29 37.67 -5.08
CA MET A 590 -19.18 36.22 -4.94
C MET A 590 -18.59 35.80 -3.58
N LEU A 591 -17.62 36.55 -3.05
CA LEU A 591 -17.00 36.27 -1.75
C LEU A 591 -17.95 36.46 -0.56
N GLN A 592 -19.14 37.04 -0.76
CA GLN A 592 -20.17 37.11 0.30
C GLN A 592 -20.90 35.78 0.48
N ASN A 593 -20.78 34.84 -0.49
CA ASN A 593 -21.21 33.48 -0.30
C ASN A 593 -20.15 32.72 0.51
N GLU A 594 -20.49 32.39 1.75
CA GLU A 594 -19.58 31.70 2.68
C GLU A 594 -19.10 30.35 2.16
N ASP A 595 -19.97 29.59 1.50
CA ASP A 595 -19.63 28.29 0.90
C ASP A 595 -18.59 28.47 -0.22
N PHE A 596 -18.79 29.45 -1.09
CA PHE A 596 -17.83 29.77 -2.15
C PHE A 596 -16.49 30.23 -1.58
N TYR A 597 -16.52 31.11 -0.57
CA TYR A 597 -15.32 31.61 0.09
C TYR A 597 -14.50 30.46 0.66
N ASN A 598 -15.14 29.55 1.42
CA ASN A 598 -14.47 28.42 2.06
C ASN A 598 -13.86 27.45 1.03
N ILE A 599 -14.56 27.13 -0.06
CA ILE A 599 -14.05 26.26 -1.13
C ILE A 599 -12.87 26.94 -1.85
N LEU A 600 -12.93 28.24 -2.07
CA LEU A 600 -11.85 28.99 -2.71
C LEU A 600 -10.64 29.11 -1.80
N GLU A 601 -10.83 29.38 -0.50
CA GLU A 601 -9.76 29.47 0.50
C GLU A 601 -9.02 28.13 0.64
N GLU A 602 -9.74 27.02 0.61
CA GLU A 602 -9.16 25.68 0.65
C GLU A 602 -8.31 25.39 -0.61
N LEU A 603 -8.73 25.90 -1.78
CA LEU A 603 -8.07 25.68 -3.06
C LEU A 603 -6.77 26.53 -3.21
N ILE A 604 -6.64 27.65 -2.48
CA ILE A 604 -5.51 28.60 -2.50
C ILE A 604 -4.49 28.27 -1.39
#